data_cbabdc3436a067a0b539e596a0e2c434
#
_entry.id   cbabdc3436a067a0b539e596a0e2c434
#
_cell.length_a   1.000
_cell.length_b   1.000
_cell.length_c   1.000
_cell.angle_alpha   90.00
_cell.angle_beta   90.00
_cell.angle_gamma   90.00
#
_symmetry.space_group_name_H-M   'P 1'
#
loop_
_entity.id
_entity.type
_entity.pdbx_description
1 polymer ?
#
loop_
_entity_poly.entity_id
_entity_poly.type
_entity_poly.pdbx_seq_one_letter_code
_entity_poly.pdbx_strand_id
1 'polypeptide(L)'
;MLLAIDQGTTGTTCLVFDLQGELIGRAYREFTQHFPRPGWVEHDAAEIWDVSHAVAGEALDDAGLEPGELEAVGITNQRETVVCWDPSTGEPLHRALVWQDRRTAGRCDELREAGEEARIRERTGLVLDPYFSATKIEWLLRNVDGLAERARDGRAVFGTRGPAFCSTKEPVP
;
A
#
# COMPACT_ATOMS: atom_id res chain seq x y z
N MET A 1 -25.23 5.03 -5.83
CA MET A 1 -24.59 3.71 -5.65
C MET A 1 -23.27 3.88 -4.93
N LEU A 2 -22.74 2.83 -4.28
CA LEU A 2 -21.52 2.89 -3.51
C LEU A 2 -20.53 1.84 -4.02
N LEU A 3 -19.26 2.22 -4.23
CA LEU A 3 -18.17 1.29 -4.57
C LEU A 3 -17.28 1.08 -3.34
N ALA A 4 -17.04 -0.15 -2.95
CA ALA A 4 -16.06 -0.53 -1.94
C ALA A 4 -14.87 -1.23 -2.61
N ILE A 5 -13.67 -0.72 -2.38
CA ILE A 5 -12.40 -1.29 -2.86
C ILE A 5 -11.62 -1.85 -1.68
N ASP A 6 -11.40 -3.16 -1.65
CA ASP A 6 -10.50 -3.82 -0.70
C ASP A 6 -9.22 -4.24 -1.44
N GLN A 7 -8.19 -3.42 -1.33
CA GLN A 7 -6.86 -3.71 -1.84
C GLN A 7 -6.12 -4.60 -0.83
N GLY A 8 -6.35 -5.90 -0.90
CA GLY A 8 -5.77 -6.90 0.00
C GLY A 8 -4.32 -7.25 -0.31
N THR A 9 -3.76 -8.20 0.45
CA THR A 9 -2.36 -8.63 0.28
C THR A 9 -2.17 -9.52 -0.95
N THR A 10 -3.17 -10.31 -1.32
CA THR A 10 -3.07 -11.28 -2.42
C THR A 10 -3.71 -10.78 -3.71
N GLY A 11 -4.70 -9.91 -3.59
CA GLY A 11 -5.47 -9.38 -4.71
C GLY A 11 -6.36 -8.23 -4.27
N THR A 12 -7.07 -7.65 -5.22
CA THR A 12 -8.04 -6.58 -4.98
C THR A 12 -9.45 -7.12 -5.20
N THR A 13 -10.35 -6.81 -4.26
CA THR A 13 -11.79 -7.04 -4.38
C THR A 13 -12.52 -5.72 -4.52
N CYS A 14 -13.44 -5.62 -5.44
CA CYS A 14 -14.37 -4.50 -5.56
C CYS A 14 -15.81 -4.98 -5.45
N LEU A 15 -16.59 -4.26 -4.67
CA LEU A 15 -18.00 -4.54 -4.41
C LEU A 15 -18.83 -3.28 -4.68
N VAL A 16 -19.92 -3.43 -5.40
CA VAL A 16 -20.88 -2.35 -5.66
C VAL A 16 -22.17 -2.61 -4.90
N PHE A 17 -22.60 -1.61 -4.16
CA PHE A 17 -23.83 -1.68 -3.36
C PHE A 17 -24.82 -0.62 -3.83
N ASP A 18 -26.10 -0.95 -3.76
CA ASP A 18 -27.16 0.06 -3.83
C ASP A 18 -27.28 0.86 -2.52
N LEU A 19 -28.18 1.83 -2.48
CA LEU A 19 -28.39 2.69 -1.29
C LEU A 19 -29.14 1.97 -0.16
N GLN A 20 -29.68 0.78 -0.41
CA GLN A 20 -30.29 -0.10 0.58
C GLN A 20 -29.23 -1.04 1.20
N GLY A 21 -28.02 -1.08 0.65
CA GLY A 21 -26.90 -1.92 1.09
C GLY A 21 -26.89 -3.30 0.48
N GLU A 22 -27.70 -3.53 -0.58
CA GLU A 22 -27.70 -4.79 -1.32
C GLU A 22 -26.52 -4.84 -2.28
N LEU A 23 -25.82 -5.97 -2.34
CA LEU A 23 -24.71 -6.19 -3.27
C LEU A 23 -25.26 -6.39 -4.69
N ILE A 24 -24.87 -5.49 -5.61
CA ILE A 24 -25.37 -5.49 -7.01
C ILE A 24 -24.28 -5.74 -8.04
N GLY A 25 -22.98 -5.72 -7.66
CA GLY A 25 -21.89 -6.06 -8.54
C GLY A 25 -20.61 -6.37 -7.77
N ARG A 26 -19.75 -7.23 -8.33
CA ARG A 26 -18.48 -7.59 -7.71
C ARG A 26 -17.45 -8.01 -8.73
N ALA A 27 -16.17 -7.78 -8.39
CA ALA A 27 -15.03 -8.34 -9.12
C ALA A 27 -13.87 -8.62 -8.17
N TYR A 28 -12.97 -9.52 -8.57
CA TYR A 28 -11.75 -9.86 -7.84
C TYR A 28 -10.65 -10.24 -8.80
N ARG A 29 -9.41 -9.79 -8.51
CA ARG A 29 -8.22 -10.21 -9.25
C ARG A 29 -7.01 -10.26 -8.33
N GLU A 30 -6.19 -11.30 -8.50
CA GLU A 30 -4.88 -11.42 -7.84
C GLU A 30 -3.82 -10.61 -8.59
N PHE A 31 -2.72 -10.31 -7.89
CA PHE A 31 -1.52 -9.71 -8.45
C PHE A 31 -0.27 -10.49 -7.98
N THR A 32 0.86 -10.26 -8.64
CA THR A 32 2.08 -11.03 -8.44
C THR A 32 2.69 -10.82 -7.06
N GLN A 33 2.99 -11.94 -6.37
CA GLN A 33 3.74 -11.95 -5.12
C GLN A 33 5.21 -12.24 -5.43
N HIS A 34 6.13 -11.39 -4.96
CA HIS A 34 7.55 -11.56 -5.17
C HIS A 34 8.26 -11.96 -3.88
N PHE A 35 9.04 -13.06 -3.93
CA PHE A 35 9.80 -13.60 -2.79
C PHE A 35 11.30 -13.65 -3.15
N PRO A 36 12.02 -12.50 -3.21
CA PRO A 36 13.40 -12.46 -3.73
C PRO A 36 14.40 -13.22 -2.85
N ARG A 37 14.12 -13.38 -1.54
CA ARG A 37 14.93 -14.15 -0.57
C ARG A 37 14.01 -14.73 0.51
N PRO A 38 14.45 -15.74 1.28
CA PRO A 38 13.70 -16.23 2.43
C PRO A 38 13.32 -15.10 3.40
N GLY A 39 12.03 -14.99 3.71
CA GLY A 39 11.49 -13.95 4.59
C GLY A 39 11.31 -12.57 3.95
N TRP A 40 11.64 -12.39 2.68
CA TRP A 40 11.39 -11.17 1.93
C TRP A 40 10.09 -11.29 1.13
N VAL A 41 9.25 -10.28 1.20
CA VAL A 41 7.98 -10.24 0.47
C VAL A 41 7.82 -8.85 -0.16
N GLU A 42 7.67 -8.83 -1.47
CA GLU A 42 7.56 -7.58 -2.25
C GLU A 42 6.38 -7.63 -3.21
N HIS A 43 5.80 -6.48 -3.48
CA HIS A 43 4.80 -6.29 -4.53
C HIS A 43 5.26 -5.24 -5.54
N ASP A 44 4.78 -5.36 -6.78
CA ASP A 44 4.87 -4.29 -7.74
C ASP A 44 3.73 -3.29 -7.50
N ALA A 45 4.10 -2.05 -7.17
CA ALA A 45 3.13 -1.01 -6.85
C ALA A 45 2.32 -0.57 -8.07
N ALA A 46 2.91 -0.59 -9.26
CA ALA A 46 2.22 -0.27 -10.50
C ALA A 46 1.19 -1.36 -10.86
N GLU A 47 1.58 -2.65 -10.71
CA GLU A 47 0.65 -3.77 -10.92
C GLU A 47 -0.55 -3.70 -9.98
N ILE A 48 -0.34 -3.36 -8.69
CA ILE A 48 -1.45 -3.20 -7.74
C ILE A 48 -2.41 -2.09 -8.20
N TRP A 49 -1.87 -0.97 -8.69
CA TRP A 49 -2.68 0.11 -9.24
C TRP A 49 -3.52 -0.34 -10.43
N ASP A 50 -2.87 -0.97 -11.43
CA ASP A 50 -3.52 -1.42 -12.65
C ASP A 50 -4.61 -2.46 -12.36
N VAL A 51 -4.33 -3.42 -11.47
CA VAL A 51 -5.30 -4.42 -11.02
C VAL A 51 -6.47 -3.77 -10.28
N SER A 52 -6.19 -2.84 -9.36
CA SER A 52 -7.26 -2.19 -8.59
C SER A 52 -8.18 -1.35 -9.48
N HIS A 53 -7.61 -0.64 -10.46
CA HIS A 53 -8.38 0.14 -11.43
C HIS A 53 -9.24 -0.77 -12.34
N ALA A 54 -8.64 -1.85 -12.86
CA ALA A 54 -9.36 -2.80 -13.71
C ALA A 54 -10.51 -3.49 -12.96
N VAL A 55 -10.27 -3.95 -11.72
CA VAL A 55 -11.29 -4.63 -10.91
C VAL A 55 -12.43 -3.70 -10.50
N ALA A 56 -12.13 -2.39 -10.30
CA ALA A 56 -13.19 -1.41 -10.06
C ALA A 56 -14.11 -1.26 -11.28
N GLY A 57 -13.53 -1.19 -12.50
CA GLY A 57 -14.31 -1.18 -13.75
C GLY A 57 -15.14 -2.45 -13.92
N GLU A 58 -14.54 -3.63 -13.73
CA GLU A 58 -15.23 -4.91 -13.83
C GLU A 58 -16.41 -5.04 -12.85
N ALA A 59 -16.28 -4.51 -11.63
CA ALA A 59 -17.36 -4.52 -10.65
C ALA A 59 -18.52 -3.58 -11.06
N LEU A 60 -18.21 -2.44 -11.70
CA LEU A 60 -19.22 -1.56 -12.25
C LEU A 60 -19.93 -2.19 -13.46
N ASP A 61 -19.19 -2.83 -14.36
CA ASP A 61 -19.74 -3.57 -15.49
C ASP A 61 -20.69 -4.69 -15.03
N ASP A 62 -20.29 -5.44 -13.99
CA ASP A 62 -21.12 -6.51 -13.39
C ASP A 62 -22.43 -5.93 -12.78
N ALA A 63 -22.39 -4.72 -12.25
CA ALA A 63 -23.55 -3.99 -11.74
C ALA A 63 -24.37 -3.29 -12.85
N GLY A 64 -23.87 -3.22 -14.08
CA GLY A 64 -24.49 -2.47 -15.18
C GLY A 64 -24.48 -0.96 -14.96
N LEU A 65 -23.44 -0.41 -14.34
CA LEU A 65 -23.32 0.99 -13.95
C LEU A 65 -22.16 1.71 -14.65
N GLU A 66 -22.35 2.99 -14.88
CA GLU A 66 -21.28 3.90 -15.28
C GLU A 66 -20.64 4.57 -14.03
N PRO A 67 -19.33 4.96 -14.08
CA PRO A 67 -18.66 5.60 -12.95
C PRO A 67 -19.38 6.85 -12.41
N GLY A 68 -20.06 7.61 -13.26
CA GLY A 68 -20.82 8.81 -12.88
C GLY A 68 -22.07 8.56 -12.04
N GLU A 69 -22.48 7.29 -11.87
CA GLU A 69 -23.63 6.90 -11.04
C GLU A 69 -23.23 6.57 -9.58
N LEU A 70 -21.93 6.64 -9.28
CA LEU A 70 -21.43 6.45 -7.92
C LEU A 70 -21.61 7.73 -7.08
N GLU A 71 -22.17 7.58 -5.91
CA GLU A 71 -22.30 8.64 -4.91
C GLU A 71 -21.08 8.69 -3.97
N ALA A 72 -20.46 7.54 -3.73
CA ALA A 72 -19.24 7.47 -2.91
C ALA A 72 -18.39 6.24 -3.24
N VAL A 73 -17.10 6.36 -2.93
CA VAL A 73 -16.13 5.26 -2.98
C VAL A 73 -15.50 5.09 -1.61
N GLY A 74 -15.60 3.89 -1.04
CA GLY A 74 -14.90 3.48 0.17
C GLY A 74 -13.68 2.63 -0.18
N ILE A 75 -12.54 2.91 0.46
CA ILE A 75 -11.31 2.17 0.18
C ILE A 75 -10.70 1.67 1.47
N THR A 76 -10.37 0.38 1.50
CA THR A 76 -9.45 -0.21 2.48
C THR A 76 -8.26 -0.84 1.75
N ASN A 77 -7.14 -0.99 2.44
CA ASN A 77 -5.93 -1.54 1.85
C ASN A 77 -5.11 -2.37 2.85
N GLN A 78 -4.16 -3.15 2.32
CA GLN A 78 -3.15 -3.81 3.14
C GLN A 78 -2.32 -2.78 3.91
N ARG A 79 -2.48 -2.72 5.23
CA ARG A 79 -1.78 -1.76 6.10
C ARG A 79 -0.30 -2.14 6.26
N GLU A 80 0.56 -1.17 6.59
CA GLU A 80 2.00 -1.33 6.87
C GLU A 80 2.86 -1.82 5.69
N THR A 81 2.26 -2.02 4.51
CA THR A 81 3.02 -2.21 3.27
C THR A 81 3.59 -0.86 2.84
N VAL A 82 4.91 -0.78 2.72
CA VAL A 82 5.63 0.48 2.44
C VAL A 82 5.86 0.62 0.95
N VAL A 83 5.42 1.74 0.40
CA VAL A 83 5.71 2.17 -0.97
C VAL A 83 6.57 3.44 -0.92
N CYS A 84 7.53 3.59 -1.83
CA CYS A 84 8.23 4.84 -2.09
C CYS A 84 8.10 5.20 -3.56
N TRP A 85 7.86 6.49 -3.83
CA TRP A 85 7.65 6.97 -5.20
C TRP A 85 8.17 8.39 -5.41
N ASP A 86 8.37 8.75 -6.68
CA ASP A 86 8.66 10.12 -7.07
C ASP A 86 7.35 10.94 -7.07
N PRO A 87 7.24 12.01 -6.25
CA PRO A 87 6.00 12.78 -6.16
C PRO A 87 5.66 13.56 -7.43
N SER A 88 6.62 13.77 -8.33
CA SER A 88 6.40 14.52 -9.57
C SER A 88 5.83 13.63 -10.70
N THR A 89 6.14 12.34 -10.70
CA THR A 89 5.71 11.40 -11.73
C THR A 89 4.71 10.37 -11.22
N GLY A 90 4.68 10.11 -9.90
CA GLY A 90 3.94 9.03 -9.28
C GLY A 90 4.61 7.65 -9.45
N GLU A 91 5.78 7.58 -10.11
CA GLU A 91 6.46 6.31 -10.38
C GLU A 91 7.08 5.72 -9.10
N PRO A 92 6.87 4.42 -8.84
CA PRO A 92 7.52 3.73 -7.74
C PRO A 92 9.05 3.72 -7.93
N LEU A 93 9.79 4.03 -6.85
CA LEU A 93 11.26 4.01 -6.84
C LEU A 93 11.84 2.68 -6.39
N HIS A 94 11.03 1.81 -5.85
CA HIS A 94 11.35 0.44 -5.45
C HIS A 94 10.06 -0.37 -5.36
N ARG A 95 10.15 -1.70 -5.41
CA ARG A 95 9.00 -2.55 -5.08
C ARG A 95 8.50 -2.27 -3.67
N ALA A 96 7.19 -2.36 -3.47
CA ALA A 96 6.58 -2.21 -2.16
C ALA A 96 7.09 -3.31 -1.20
N LEU A 97 7.51 -2.92 0.01
CA LEU A 97 7.86 -3.87 1.05
C LEU A 97 6.62 -4.25 1.83
N VAL A 98 6.18 -5.50 1.69
CA VAL A 98 4.92 -5.98 2.25
C VAL A 98 4.99 -6.06 3.78
N TRP A 99 3.87 -5.92 4.47
CA TRP A 99 3.78 -6.02 5.93
C TRP A 99 4.32 -7.36 6.49
N GLN A 100 4.25 -8.43 5.70
CA GLN A 100 4.78 -9.76 6.03
C GLN A 100 6.31 -9.86 5.91
N ASP A 101 6.96 -8.87 5.26
CA ASP A 101 8.40 -8.87 5.02
C ASP A 101 9.18 -8.77 6.33
N ARG A 102 10.14 -9.66 6.50
CA ARG A 102 10.94 -9.79 7.73
C ARG A 102 12.40 -9.37 7.58
N ARG A 103 12.77 -8.71 6.46
CA ARG A 103 14.16 -8.27 6.23
C ARG A 103 14.72 -7.37 7.32
N THR A 104 13.86 -6.69 8.06
CA THR A 104 14.23 -5.77 9.13
C THR A 104 14.14 -6.38 10.54
N ALA A 105 13.96 -7.71 10.67
CA ALA A 105 13.86 -8.36 11.97
C ALA A 105 15.11 -8.12 12.82
N GLY A 106 16.31 -8.28 12.24
CA GLY A 106 17.57 -7.99 12.94
C GLY A 106 17.67 -6.55 13.44
N ARG A 107 17.15 -5.58 12.66
CA ARG A 107 17.11 -4.18 13.11
C ARG A 107 16.17 -3.97 14.29
N CYS A 108 15.05 -4.68 14.32
CA CYS A 108 14.15 -4.65 15.49
C CYS A 108 14.84 -5.23 16.72
N ASP A 109 15.64 -6.30 16.58
CA ASP A 109 16.40 -6.90 17.68
C ASP A 109 17.48 -5.93 18.20
N GLU A 110 18.26 -5.29 17.33
CA GLU A 110 19.22 -4.25 17.70
C GLU A 110 18.57 -3.11 18.50
N LEU A 111 17.41 -2.61 18.08
CA LEU A 111 16.68 -1.55 18.77
C LEU A 111 16.16 -2.02 20.15
N ARG A 112 15.76 -3.28 20.25
CA ARG A 112 15.32 -3.89 21.51
C ARG A 112 16.49 -4.02 22.49
N GLU A 113 17.64 -4.50 22.02
CA GLU A 113 18.88 -4.59 22.82
C GLU A 113 19.38 -3.20 23.28
N ALA A 114 19.16 -2.16 22.47
CA ALA A 114 19.45 -0.78 22.84
C ALA A 114 18.43 -0.16 23.82
N GLY A 115 17.38 -0.90 24.23
CA GLY A 115 16.39 -0.45 25.21
C GLY A 115 15.32 0.48 24.67
N GLU A 116 15.20 0.63 23.33
CA GLU A 116 14.28 1.57 22.69
C GLU A 116 12.81 1.12 22.73
N GLU A 117 12.52 -0.12 23.06
CA GLU A 117 11.16 -0.67 22.98
C GLU A 117 10.17 0.06 23.91
N ALA A 118 10.59 0.38 25.13
CA ALA A 118 9.75 1.11 26.08
C ALA A 118 9.38 2.51 25.56
N ARG A 119 10.35 3.22 25.01
CA ARG A 119 10.15 4.56 24.43
C ARG A 119 9.23 4.53 23.21
N ILE A 120 9.39 3.54 22.35
CA ILE A 120 8.53 3.38 21.16
C ILE A 120 7.11 3.09 21.60
N ARG A 121 6.92 2.14 22.53
CA ARG A 121 5.60 1.80 23.07
C ARG A 121 4.90 2.99 23.72
N GLU A 122 5.61 3.77 24.51
CA GLU A 122 5.06 4.97 25.17
C GLU A 122 4.58 6.00 24.15
N ARG A 123 5.33 6.21 23.07
CA ARG A 123 5.02 7.24 22.06
C ARG A 123 4.00 6.83 21.02
N THR A 124 3.91 5.55 20.69
CA THR A 124 3.14 5.07 19.54
C THR A 124 2.08 4.04 19.91
N GLY A 125 2.17 3.41 21.09
CA GLY A 125 1.37 2.24 21.47
C GLY A 125 1.81 0.94 20.78
N LEU A 126 2.84 0.98 19.91
CA LEU A 126 3.28 -0.15 19.10
C LEU A 126 4.46 -0.87 19.76
N VAL A 127 4.69 -2.10 19.33
CA VAL A 127 5.87 -2.91 19.70
C VAL A 127 6.94 -2.81 18.61
N LEU A 128 8.17 -3.22 18.93
CA LEU A 128 9.23 -3.39 17.93
C LEU A 128 8.99 -4.69 17.16
N ASP A 129 8.48 -4.56 15.95
CA ASP A 129 8.25 -5.70 15.05
C ASP A 129 8.50 -5.27 13.58
N PRO A 130 9.10 -6.14 12.74
CA PRO A 130 9.26 -5.87 11.31
C PRO A 130 7.95 -5.71 10.55
N TYR A 131 6.81 -6.03 11.15
CA TYR A 131 5.50 -5.72 10.63
C TYR A 131 5.34 -4.22 10.32
N PHE A 132 5.81 -3.35 11.22
CA PHE A 132 5.63 -1.90 11.13
C PHE A 132 6.60 -1.25 10.12
N SER A 133 6.19 -0.08 9.63
CA SER A 133 6.79 0.57 8.47
C SER A 133 8.14 1.24 8.74
N ALA A 134 8.42 1.69 9.97
CA ALA A 134 9.57 2.53 10.27
C ALA A 134 10.91 1.87 9.90
N THR A 135 11.13 0.62 10.31
CA THR A 135 12.37 -0.11 10.00
C THR A 135 12.48 -0.46 8.51
N LYS A 136 11.35 -0.65 7.81
CA LYS A 136 11.31 -0.85 6.35
C LYS A 136 11.73 0.42 5.60
N ILE A 137 11.25 1.60 6.02
CA ILE A 137 11.66 2.89 5.46
C ILE A 137 13.16 3.11 5.70
N GLU A 138 13.64 2.85 6.92
CA GLU A 138 15.07 2.92 7.25
C GLU A 138 15.89 1.99 6.33
N TRP A 139 15.41 0.78 6.10
CA TRP A 139 16.07 -0.18 5.21
C TRP A 139 16.12 0.34 3.76
N LEU A 140 15.01 0.84 3.22
CA LEU A 140 14.96 1.41 1.87
C LEU A 140 15.95 2.56 1.71
N LEU A 141 15.99 3.49 2.66
CA LEU A 141 16.92 4.63 2.64
C LEU A 141 18.40 4.21 2.67
N ARG A 142 18.72 3.07 3.28
CA ARG A 142 20.09 2.56 3.41
C ARG A 142 20.53 1.67 2.24
N ASN A 143 19.59 0.98 1.59
CA ASN A 143 19.90 -0.10 0.66
C ASN A 143 19.48 0.19 -0.80
N VAL A 144 18.71 1.24 -1.05
CA VAL A 144 18.34 1.65 -2.41
C VAL A 144 19.21 2.84 -2.82
N ASP A 145 19.99 2.65 -3.87
CA ASP A 145 20.95 3.65 -4.34
C ASP A 145 20.29 4.99 -4.65
N GLY A 146 20.84 6.06 -4.07
CA GLY A 146 20.36 7.43 -4.27
C GLY A 146 19.02 7.78 -3.60
N LEU A 147 18.31 6.82 -2.99
CA LEU A 147 16.99 7.05 -2.42
C LEU A 147 17.04 8.02 -1.22
N ALA A 148 18.05 7.90 -0.36
CA ALA A 148 18.23 8.81 0.78
C ALA A 148 18.49 10.26 0.34
N GLU A 149 19.19 10.47 -0.77
CA GLU A 149 19.39 11.80 -1.35
C GLU A 149 18.10 12.35 -1.95
N ARG A 150 17.41 11.55 -2.76
CA ARG A 150 16.09 11.90 -3.31
C ARG A 150 15.10 12.28 -2.22
N ALA A 151 15.08 11.54 -1.10
CA ALA A 151 14.18 11.83 0.02
C ALA A 151 14.50 13.18 0.70
N ARG A 152 15.80 13.50 0.90
CA ARG A 152 16.23 14.80 1.44
C ARG A 152 15.84 15.97 0.54
N ASP A 153 15.88 15.76 -0.77
CA ASP A 153 15.55 16.77 -1.79
C ASP A 153 14.05 16.86 -2.08
N GLY A 154 13.21 16.09 -1.39
CA GLY A 154 11.76 16.03 -1.65
C GLY A 154 11.39 15.30 -2.95
N ARG A 155 12.31 14.58 -3.57
CA ARG A 155 12.12 13.80 -4.82
C ARG A 155 11.79 12.32 -4.58
N ALA A 156 11.62 11.93 -3.32
CA ALA A 156 11.07 10.64 -2.92
C ALA A 156 10.18 10.84 -1.70
N VAL A 157 9.00 10.24 -1.75
CA VAL A 157 8.03 10.21 -0.65
C VAL A 157 7.68 8.77 -0.31
N PHE A 158 7.21 8.54 0.92
CA PHE A 158 6.89 7.23 1.42
C PHE A 158 5.44 7.20 1.92
N GLY A 159 4.78 6.08 1.73
CA GLY A 159 3.45 5.85 2.26
C GLY A 159 3.25 4.39 2.67
N THR A 160 2.32 4.19 3.57
CA THR A 160 1.89 2.87 4.04
C THR A 160 0.49 2.51 3.55
N ARG A 161 -0.10 3.40 2.76
CA ARG A 161 -1.35 3.17 2.02
C ARG A 161 -0.97 2.66 0.64
N GLY A 162 -1.68 1.64 0.18
CA GLY A 162 -1.41 1.04 -1.12
C GLY A 162 -1.36 2.07 -2.26
N PRO A 163 -0.68 1.75 -3.37
CA PRO A 163 -0.39 2.68 -4.47
C PRO A 163 -1.62 3.27 -5.17
N ALA A 164 -2.80 2.72 -4.91
CA ALA A 164 -4.07 3.24 -5.44
C ALA A 164 -4.32 4.73 -5.12
N PHE A 165 -3.56 5.31 -4.18
CA PHE A 165 -3.68 6.72 -3.81
C PHE A 165 -2.62 7.64 -4.40
N CYS A 166 -1.67 7.12 -5.17
CA CYS A 166 -0.51 7.89 -5.63
C CYS A 166 -0.64 8.49 -7.02
N SER A 167 -1.71 8.26 -7.76
CA SER A 167 -1.78 8.64 -9.17
C SER A 167 -2.78 9.76 -9.49
N THR A 168 -3.19 10.60 -8.58
CA THR A 168 -3.91 11.79 -9.00
C THR A 168 -2.92 12.79 -9.61
N LYS A 169 -2.81 12.77 -10.95
CA LYS A 169 -2.18 13.85 -11.72
C LYS A 169 -3.00 15.14 -11.72
N GLU A 170 -4.16 15.15 -11.05
CA GLU A 170 -4.98 16.33 -10.91
C GLU A 170 -5.17 16.69 -9.44
N PRO A 171 -4.98 17.95 -9.06
CA PRO A 171 -5.37 18.42 -7.74
C PRO A 171 -6.88 18.27 -7.62
N VAL A 172 -7.34 17.59 -6.58
CA VAL A 172 -8.75 17.57 -6.20
C VAL A 172 -9.15 19.03 -5.92
N PRO A 173 -10.23 19.53 -6.55
CA PRO A 173 -10.67 20.90 -6.36
C PRO A 173 -11.07 21.21 -4.92
#